data_756676499c20c2fe0c73eb689d4c891e
#
_entry.id   756676499c20c2fe0c73eb689d4c891e
#
_cell.length_a   1.000
_cell.length_b   1.000
_cell.length_c   1.000
_cell.angle_alpha   90.00
_cell.angle_beta   90.00
_cell.angle_gamma   90.00
#
_symmetry.space_group_name_H-M   'P 1'
#
loop_
_entity.id
_entity.type
_entity.pdbx_description
1 polymer ?
#
loop_
_entity_poly.entity_id
_entity_poly.type
_entity_poly.pdbx_seq_one_letter_code
_entity_poly.pdbx_strand_id
1 'polypeptide(L)'
;MLSGLKRLAELETAIIKSKQEQKRKMAKEQQMMFLFRKLIVRKNERGLLFKEGDFLNFLEPGSYRYFDPWRKIQLEHYDLSVPEFSHRLSDFLIKTYPEQMTRYFTFIELGPQQIALLFKNGVLAEILPPFSRTLYWKGVVDITTEIFDISDSFEIPPEKAAQLLHTKTDVLKQLVREFIVHKNERALLFKEKDFLNFLEPGTYHYFDPKQKIQVERYDLSEPEFLHPLTDLLIKTLPEMVARYFTIIELGPQEIALLSQNGLLADILPPSTRTLYWKGIVDITTEVIDISDSFDIPSEKAAQLLHSKTGVPTQKMRDFIYSREVPENQIGLLYVDGQCIKTLSPGLHAYWQFNHNLNIDIWDTRLQNLDVSGQEILSKDKISLRVNLTATYRIKEVLRTLSTLSQPTEYLYKELQFGLRAAMGTRTLDELLENKTVIDESVFAYIRDKTAELGIEIHSVGVKDIVLPGEMKTILSKVVEAEKTAQANLIKRREETASTRSLLNTAKVMEDNPTALRLKELEVLEKVTENIDSLSVYGGLEGLLKELVKIKG
;
A
#
# COMPACT_ATOMS: atom_id res chain seq x y z
N MET A 1 7.62 113.62 -93.50
CA MET A 1 7.36 113.18 -92.10
C MET A 1 6.01 112.45 -91.89
N LEU A 2 4.97 112.68 -92.70
CA LEU A 2 3.63 112.07 -92.50
C LEU A 2 3.48 110.59 -92.87
N SER A 3 4.39 109.98 -93.69
CA SER A 3 4.29 108.51 -94.05
C SER A 3 4.87 107.53 -93.03
N GLY A 4 5.79 108.01 -92.10
CA GLY A 4 6.39 107.17 -91.03
C GLY A 4 5.44 106.99 -89.83
N LEU A 5 4.64 108.05 -89.53
CA LEU A 5 3.68 107.96 -88.48
C LEU A 5 2.48 107.05 -88.75
N LYS A 6 2.05 106.92 -90.04
CA LYS A 6 0.99 105.97 -90.38
C LYS A 6 1.45 104.47 -90.24
N ARG A 7 2.74 104.18 -90.62
CA ARG A 7 3.29 102.85 -90.45
C ARG A 7 3.47 102.43 -88.96
N LEU A 8 3.83 103.40 -88.08
CA LEU A 8 3.95 103.14 -86.68
C LEU A 8 2.56 102.86 -86.04
N ALA A 9 1.51 103.63 -86.42
CA ALA A 9 0.13 103.39 -85.92
C ALA A 9 -0.46 102.08 -86.47
N GLU A 10 -0.11 101.71 -87.71
CA GLU A 10 -0.51 100.39 -88.25
C GLU A 10 0.22 99.20 -87.51
N LEU A 11 1.51 99.42 -87.17
CA LEU A 11 2.30 98.39 -86.40
C LEU A 11 1.77 98.37 -84.93
N GLU A 12 1.49 99.44 -84.29
CA GLU A 12 0.92 99.43 -82.98
C GLU A 12 -0.48 98.79 -82.93
N THR A 13 -1.32 99.04 -83.93
CA THR A 13 -2.63 98.40 -84.05
C THR A 13 -2.50 96.88 -84.30
N ALA A 14 -1.51 96.49 -85.12
CA ALA A 14 -1.20 95.02 -85.37
C ALA A 14 -0.67 94.33 -84.13
N ILE A 15 0.19 95.04 -83.31
CA ILE A 15 0.73 94.47 -82.07
C ILE A 15 -0.40 94.39 -81.02
N ILE A 16 -1.30 95.41 -80.95
CA ILE A 16 -2.44 95.37 -80.05
C ILE A 16 -3.42 94.24 -80.41
N LYS A 17 -3.70 94.08 -81.72
CA LYS A 17 -4.51 92.92 -82.21
C LYS A 17 -3.89 91.57 -81.89
N SER A 18 -2.58 91.43 -82.13
CA SER A 18 -1.83 90.18 -81.84
C SER A 18 -1.87 89.90 -80.29
N LYS A 19 -1.63 90.89 -79.46
CA LYS A 19 -1.75 90.77 -78.02
C LYS A 19 -3.19 90.45 -77.55
N GLN A 20 -4.19 90.99 -78.19
CA GLN A 20 -5.59 90.65 -77.89
C GLN A 20 -5.97 89.28 -78.36
N GLU A 21 -5.49 88.83 -79.52
CA GLU A 21 -5.67 87.45 -79.97
C GLU A 21 -4.93 86.42 -79.09
N GLN A 22 -3.70 86.77 -78.65
CA GLN A 22 -2.98 85.88 -77.68
C GLN A 22 -3.73 85.83 -76.32
N LYS A 23 -4.22 86.97 -75.81
CA LYS A 23 -5.07 87.00 -74.60
C LYS A 23 -6.35 86.15 -74.76
N ARG A 24 -7.02 86.29 -75.96
CA ARG A 24 -8.23 85.51 -76.27
C ARG A 24 -7.91 84.00 -76.39
N LYS A 25 -6.76 83.64 -76.97
CA LYS A 25 -6.28 82.24 -77.06
C LYS A 25 -5.95 81.70 -75.68
N MET A 26 -5.19 82.45 -74.86
CA MET A 26 -4.90 82.11 -73.50
C MET A 26 -6.17 81.97 -72.63
N ALA A 27 -7.14 82.91 -72.78
CA ALA A 27 -8.40 82.82 -72.04
C ALA A 27 -9.27 81.65 -72.47
N LYS A 28 -9.28 81.29 -73.79
CA LYS A 28 -9.95 80.11 -74.27
C LYS A 28 -9.22 78.81 -73.82
N GLU A 29 -7.90 78.84 -73.83
CA GLU A 29 -7.10 77.71 -73.31
C GLU A 29 -7.30 77.52 -71.77
N GLN A 30 -7.32 78.62 -71.01
CA GLN A 30 -7.66 78.56 -69.59
C GLN A 30 -9.11 78.14 -69.35
N GLN A 31 -10.08 78.52 -70.14
CA GLN A 31 -11.47 78.15 -70.04
C GLN A 31 -11.65 76.66 -70.42
N MET A 32 -10.91 76.17 -71.41
CA MET A 32 -10.86 74.75 -71.74
C MET A 32 -10.15 73.95 -70.66
N MET A 33 -9.09 74.48 -70.02
CA MET A 33 -8.39 73.81 -68.91
C MET A 33 -9.32 73.63 -67.68
N PHE A 34 -10.30 74.45 -67.39
CA PHE A 34 -11.29 74.29 -66.32
C PHE A 34 -12.29 73.18 -66.57
N LEU A 35 -12.47 72.72 -67.81
CA LEU A 35 -13.39 71.68 -68.23
C LEU A 35 -12.75 70.24 -68.03
N PHE A 36 -11.42 70.25 -67.89
CA PHE A 36 -10.67 68.98 -67.67
C PHE A 36 -10.12 68.91 -66.24
N ARG A 37 -10.42 67.82 -65.56
CA ARG A 37 -9.86 67.48 -64.22
C ARG A 37 -8.61 66.68 -64.43
N LYS A 38 -7.48 67.09 -63.87
CA LYS A 38 -6.25 66.33 -63.79
C LYS A 38 -6.25 65.49 -62.51
N LEU A 39 -6.20 64.18 -62.61
CA LEU A 39 -6.10 63.20 -61.50
C LEU A 39 -4.71 62.60 -61.57
N ILE A 40 -4.02 62.58 -60.45
CA ILE A 40 -2.66 61.99 -60.32
C ILE A 40 -2.70 60.91 -59.34
N VAL A 41 -2.30 59.70 -59.71
CA VAL A 41 -2.06 58.54 -58.85
C VAL A 41 -0.56 58.35 -58.73
N ARG A 42 -0.03 58.37 -57.50
CA ARG A 42 1.41 58.23 -57.26
C ARG A 42 1.87 56.77 -57.50
N LYS A 43 3.20 56.57 -57.58
CA LYS A 43 3.79 55.24 -57.84
C LYS A 43 3.45 54.17 -56.80
N ASN A 44 3.28 54.63 -55.56
CA ASN A 44 2.91 53.76 -54.40
C ASN A 44 1.41 53.68 -54.16
N GLU A 45 0.58 54.28 -55.05
CA GLU A 45 -0.88 54.37 -54.86
C GLU A 45 -1.62 53.61 -55.97
N ARG A 46 -2.87 53.27 -55.69
CA ARG A 46 -3.92 52.90 -56.66
C ARG A 46 -5.12 53.80 -56.46
N GLY A 47 -5.80 54.09 -57.55
CA GLY A 47 -6.98 54.91 -57.51
C GLY A 47 -8.25 54.12 -57.83
N LEU A 48 -9.33 54.39 -57.09
CA LEU A 48 -10.66 53.95 -57.46
C LEU A 48 -11.39 55.17 -58.05
N LEU A 49 -11.79 55.05 -59.29
CA LEU A 49 -12.48 56.08 -60.02
C LEU A 49 -14.00 55.93 -59.95
N PHE A 50 -14.68 56.93 -59.51
CA PHE A 50 -16.15 56.99 -59.42
C PHE A 50 -16.70 58.14 -60.27
N LYS A 51 -17.88 57.91 -60.84
CA LYS A 51 -18.66 58.96 -61.50
C LYS A 51 -20.08 58.93 -60.96
N GLU A 52 -20.50 60.02 -60.38
CA GLU A 52 -21.81 60.15 -59.75
C GLU A 52 -22.10 59.15 -58.62
N GLY A 53 -21.02 58.63 -58.02
CA GLY A 53 -21.07 57.54 -57.00
C GLY A 53 -20.92 56.11 -57.53
N ASP A 54 -21.02 55.93 -58.85
CA ASP A 54 -20.84 54.62 -59.47
C ASP A 54 -19.36 54.32 -59.77
N PHE A 55 -18.90 53.12 -59.48
CA PHE A 55 -17.53 52.70 -59.79
C PHE A 55 -17.32 52.58 -61.30
N LEU A 56 -16.24 53.15 -61.80
CA LEU A 56 -15.87 53.09 -63.20
C LEU A 56 -14.69 52.16 -63.47
N ASN A 57 -13.58 52.38 -62.78
CA ASN A 57 -12.37 51.60 -63.05
C ASN A 57 -11.33 51.81 -61.94
N PHE A 58 -10.34 50.88 -61.87
CA PHE A 58 -9.12 51.05 -61.09
C PHE A 58 -8.10 51.85 -61.92
N LEU A 59 -7.41 52.78 -61.29
CA LEU A 59 -6.36 53.56 -61.94
C LEU A 59 -4.98 53.15 -61.42
N GLU A 60 -4.10 52.84 -62.34
CA GLU A 60 -2.67 52.60 -62.09
C GLU A 60 -1.92 53.93 -61.86
N PRO A 61 -0.67 53.90 -61.35
CA PRO A 61 0.12 55.10 -61.19
C PRO A 61 0.25 55.86 -62.53
N GLY A 62 -0.09 57.12 -62.50
CA GLY A 62 -0.09 57.93 -63.73
C GLY A 62 -0.80 59.28 -63.58
N SER A 63 -0.83 60.01 -64.67
CA SER A 63 -1.57 61.29 -64.76
C SER A 63 -2.68 61.14 -65.77
N TYR A 64 -3.89 61.28 -65.30
CA TYR A 64 -5.12 61.13 -66.09
C TYR A 64 -5.84 62.48 -66.24
N ARG A 65 -6.42 62.71 -67.45
CA ARG A 65 -7.20 63.89 -67.71
C ARG A 65 -8.58 63.43 -68.17
N TYR A 66 -9.60 63.93 -67.42
CA TYR A 66 -10.98 63.62 -67.72
C TYR A 66 -11.74 64.88 -67.99
N PHE A 67 -12.63 64.86 -68.99
CA PHE A 67 -13.57 65.93 -69.25
C PHE A 67 -14.67 65.87 -68.18
N ASP A 68 -14.66 66.83 -67.20
CA ASP A 68 -15.52 66.78 -66.01
C ASP A 68 -16.00 68.23 -65.65
N PRO A 69 -16.85 68.82 -66.51
CA PRO A 69 -17.33 70.17 -66.30
C PRO A 69 -18.19 70.34 -65.07
N TRP A 70 -18.83 69.26 -64.57
CA TRP A 70 -19.73 69.26 -63.40
C TRP A 70 -19.08 68.73 -62.16
N ARG A 71 -17.78 68.37 -62.19
CA ARG A 71 -17.03 67.78 -61.06
C ARG A 71 -17.67 66.52 -60.49
N LYS A 72 -18.25 65.69 -61.32
CA LYS A 72 -18.89 64.39 -60.95
C LYS A 72 -17.95 63.24 -60.79
N ILE A 73 -16.70 63.38 -61.20
CA ILE A 73 -15.66 62.37 -61.11
C ILE A 73 -14.96 62.53 -59.76
N GLN A 74 -14.91 61.42 -58.99
CA GLN A 74 -14.24 61.30 -57.69
C GLN A 74 -13.14 60.21 -57.82
N LEU A 75 -12.01 60.50 -57.17
CA LEU A 75 -10.90 59.58 -57.10
C LEU A 75 -10.58 59.32 -55.62
N GLU A 76 -10.68 58.04 -55.22
CA GLU A 76 -10.23 57.61 -53.91
C GLU A 76 -8.81 56.99 -54.08
N HIS A 77 -7.90 57.42 -53.20
CA HIS A 77 -6.50 56.99 -53.21
C HIS A 77 -6.27 55.92 -52.15
N TYR A 78 -5.60 54.82 -52.53
CA TYR A 78 -5.20 53.73 -51.64
C TYR A 78 -3.68 53.59 -51.70
N ASP A 79 -3.04 53.67 -50.55
CA ASP A 79 -1.61 53.46 -50.41
C ASP A 79 -1.32 51.97 -50.40
N LEU A 80 -0.52 51.51 -51.34
CA LEU A 80 -0.12 50.12 -51.51
C LEU A 80 0.87 49.62 -50.43
N SER A 81 1.41 50.54 -49.59
CA SER A 81 2.20 50.20 -48.43
C SER A 81 1.33 49.62 -47.31
N VAL A 82 0.02 49.93 -47.32
CA VAL A 82 -1.02 49.33 -46.48
C VAL A 82 -1.86 48.45 -47.37
N PRO A 83 -1.46 47.18 -47.55
CA PRO A 83 -2.03 46.32 -48.58
C PRO A 83 -3.47 45.89 -48.33
N GLU A 84 -3.99 46.01 -47.13
CA GLU A 84 -5.37 45.62 -46.79
C GLU A 84 -6.37 46.58 -47.46
N PHE A 85 -7.34 46.00 -48.16
CA PHE A 85 -8.40 46.74 -48.81
C PHE A 85 -9.74 46.48 -48.09
N SER A 86 -10.26 47.53 -47.48
CA SER A 86 -11.59 47.55 -46.88
C SER A 86 -12.41 48.66 -47.53
N HIS A 87 -13.44 48.32 -48.26
CA HIS A 87 -14.34 49.27 -48.89
C HIS A 87 -15.78 48.78 -48.84
N ARG A 88 -16.75 49.69 -48.66
CA ARG A 88 -18.18 49.36 -48.58
C ARG A 88 -18.76 48.64 -49.80
N LEU A 89 -18.13 48.78 -50.97
CA LEU A 89 -18.54 48.16 -52.22
C LEU A 89 -17.73 46.89 -52.54
N SER A 90 -16.91 46.38 -51.63
CA SER A 90 -16.04 45.21 -51.86
C SER A 90 -16.82 44.01 -52.41
N ASP A 91 -17.94 43.66 -51.81
CA ASP A 91 -18.77 42.54 -52.26
C ASP A 91 -19.40 42.76 -53.64
N PHE A 92 -19.83 44.00 -53.92
CA PHE A 92 -20.34 44.40 -55.21
C PHE A 92 -19.26 44.32 -56.30
N LEU A 93 -18.05 44.84 -56.02
CA LEU A 93 -16.92 44.81 -56.92
C LEU A 93 -16.49 43.39 -57.27
N ILE A 94 -16.44 42.49 -56.26
CA ILE A 94 -16.10 41.06 -56.48
C ILE A 94 -17.11 40.40 -57.42
N LYS A 95 -18.42 40.66 -57.23
CA LYS A 95 -19.47 40.06 -58.05
C LYS A 95 -19.54 40.62 -59.45
N THR A 96 -19.34 41.94 -59.60
CA THR A 96 -19.60 42.64 -60.87
C THR A 96 -18.35 42.71 -61.75
N TYR A 97 -17.15 42.78 -61.17
CA TYR A 97 -15.89 42.98 -61.87
C TYR A 97 -14.86 41.93 -61.48
N PRO A 98 -15.12 40.62 -61.61
CA PRO A 98 -14.27 39.56 -61.08
C PRO A 98 -12.86 39.55 -61.72
N GLU A 99 -12.75 39.82 -63.04
CA GLU A 99 -11.46 39.87 -63.76
C GLU A 99 -10.57 40.99 -63.25
N GLN A 100 -11.12 42.16 -63.00
CA GLN A 100 -10.37 43.31 -62.48
C GLN A 100 -9.96 43.04 -61.01
N MET A 101 -10.87 42.50 -60.21
CA MET A 101 -10.56 42.15 -58.84
C MET A 101 -9.42 41.14 -58.75
N THR A 102 -9.42 40.12 -59.59
CA THR A 102 -8.33 39.13 -59.65
C THR A 102 -7.01 39.72 -60.10
N ARG A 103 -7.04 40.73 -61.01
CA ARG A 103 -5.85 41.45 -61.47
C ARG A 103 -5.20 42.28 -60.37
N TYR A 104 -5.98 43.02 -59.57
CA TYR A 104 -5.45 43.99 -58.59
C TYR A 104 -5.39 43.49 -57.17
N PHE A 105 -6.12 42.39 -56.81
CA PHE A 105 -6.20 41.89 -55.47
C PHE A 105 -5.82 40.45 -55.33
N THR A 106 -5.26 40.11 -54.17
CA THR A 106 -5.22 38.77 -53.63
C THR A 106 -6.45 38.61 -52.72
N PHE A 107 -7.29 37.66 -53.04
CA PHE A 107 -8.52 37.38 -52.32
C PHE A 107 -8.29 36.14 -51.42
N ILE A 108 -8.60 36.30 -50.11
CA ILE A 108 -8.51 35.26 -49.10
C ILE A 108 -9.90 35.03 -48.54
N GLU A 109 -10.41 33.83 -48.74
CA GLU A 109 -11.69 33.40 -48.15
C GLU A 109 -11.49 32.07 -47.49
N LEU A 110 -11.83 31.99 -46.18
CA LEU A 110 -11.62 30.81 -45.32
C LEU A 110 -12.95 30.16 -44.98
N GLY A 111 -12.98 28.86 -45.08
CA GLY A 111 -14.10 28.03 -44.62
C GLY A 111 -14.23 27.95 -43.10
N PRO A 112 -15.28 27.25 -42.60
CA PRO A 112 -15.54 27.15 -41.17
C PRO A 112 -14.47 26.41 -40.37
N GLN A 113 -13.68 25.56 -41.04
CA GLN A 113 -12.63 24.74 -40.42
C GLN A 113 -11.25 25.06 -41.02
N GLN A 114 -11.06 26.27 -41.55
CA GLN A 114 -9.81 26.72 -42.13
C GLN A 114 -9.30 27.97 -41.41
N ILE A 115 -8.00 27.98 -41.16
CA ILE A 115 -7.26 29.15 -40.72
C ILE A 115 -6.16 29.42 -41.75
N ALA A 116 -5.70 30.65 -41.83
CA ALA A 116 -4.58 30.98 -42.70
C ALA A 116 -3.49 31.76 -41.98
N LEU A 117 -2.25 31.39 -42.21
CA LEU A 117 -1.10 32.23 -41.88
C LEU A 117 -0.88 33.22 -42.99
N LEU A 118 -0.97 34.50 -42.69
CA LEU A 118 -0.73 35.59 -43.61
C LEU A 118 0.71 36.07 -43.53
N PHE A 119 1.43 35.99 -44.63
CA PHE A 119 2.80 36.49 -44.72
C PHE A 119 2.80 37.79 -45.56
N LYS A 120 3.49 38.83 -45.07
CA LYS A 120 3.79 40.04 -45.79
C LYS A 120 5.31 40.08 -46.07
N ASN A 121 5.70 40.08 -47.35
CA ASN A 121 7.10 40.01 -47.75
C ASN A 121 7.86 38.82 -47.09
N GLY A 122 7.22 37.64 -46.99
CA GLY A 122 7.80 36.45 -46.43
C GLY A 122 7.85 36.43 -44.88
N VAL A 123 7.38 37.49 -44.21
CA VAL A 123 7.30 37.56 -42.74
C VAL A 123 5.87 37.29 -42.30
N LEU A 124 5.66 36.41 -41.32
CA LEU A 124 4.35 36.17 -40.76
C LEU A 124 3.83 37.45 -40.10
N ALA A 125 2.73 37.94 -40.61
CA ALA A 125 2.11 39.20 -40.15
C ALA A 125 0.89 38.98 -39.26
N GLU A 126 0.06 37.99 -39.61
CA GLU A 126 -1.21 37.75 -38.94
C GLU A 126 -1.72 36.32 -39.15
N ILE A 127 -2.59 35.87 -38.24
CA ILE A 127 -3.36 34.64 -38.40
C ILE A 127 -4.80 34.99 -38.64
N LEU A 128 -5.32 34.59 -39.76
CA LEU A 128 -6.72 34.79 -40.11
C LEU A 128 -7.57 33.67 -39.50
N PRO A 129 -8.57 34.02 -38.68
CA PRO A 129 -9.48 33.05 -38.08
C PRO A 129 -10.44 32.45 -39.11
N PRO A 130 -11.15 31.35 -38.77
CA PRO A 130 -12.22 30.81 -39.63
C PRO A 130 -13.24 31.87 -40.04
N PHE A 131 -13.81 31.68 -41.23
CA PHE A 131 -14.76 32.62 -41.87
C PHE A 131 -14.17 33.97 -42.22
N SER A 132 -12.85 34.18 -42.18
CA SER A 132 -12.22 35.40 -42.64
C SER A 132 -12.39 35.56 -44.12
N ARG A 133 -12.75 36.81 -44.51
CA ARG A 133 -12.86 37.21 -45.92
C ARG A 133 -12.17 38.55 -46.07
N THR A 134 -11.01 38.57 -46.70
CA THR A 134 -10.15 39.75 -46.79
C THR A 134 -9.58 39.91 -48.19
N LEU A 135 -9.34 41.16 -48.58
CA LEU A 135 -8.75 41.56 -49.86
C LEU A 135 -7.44 42.31 -49.60
N TYR A 136 -6.43 41.97 -50.38
CA TYR A 136 -5.13 42.61 -50.29
C TYR A 136 -4.70 43.12 -51.67
N TRP A 137 -4.23 44.35 -51.76
CA TRP A 137 -3.67 44.90 -53.00
C TRP A 137 -2.45 44.12 -53.42
N LYS A 138 -2.39 43.78 -54.72
CA LYS A 138 -1.17 43.26 -55.36
C LYS A 138 -0.25 44.44 -55.73
N GLY A 139 1.03 44.32 -55.47
CA GLY A 139 2.01 45.30 -55.92
C GLY A 139 3.22 45.44 -55.01
N VAL A 140 3.20 46.41 -54.07
CA VAL A 140 4.39 46.77 -53.28
C VAL A 140 4.70 45.73 -52.19
N VAL A 141 3.67 45.18 -51.58
CA VAL A 141 3.80 44.14 -50.53
C VAL A 141 3.40 42.81 -51.13
N ASP A 142 4.32 41.84 -51.02
CA ASP A 142 4.01 40.47 -51.43
C ASP A 142 3.19 39.79 -50.36
N ILE A 143 1.99 39.30 -50.71
CA ILE A 143 1.03 38.66 -49.83
C ILE A 143 0.96 37.20 -50.21
N THR A 144 1.42 36.32 -49.27
CA THR A 144 1.27 34.89 -49.37
C THR A 144 0.53 34.32 -48.18
N THR A 145 -0.19 33.23 -48.38
CA THR A 145 -0.96 32.57 -47.33
C THR A 145 -0.74 31.08 -47.32
N GLU A 146 -0.62 30.49 -46.14
CA GLU A 146 -0.70 29.07 -45.91
C GLU A 146 -2.00 28.76 -45.21
N ILE A 147 -2.85 27.95 -45.85
CA ILE A 147 -4.15 27.55 -45.28
C ILE A 147 -3.99 26.20 -44.60
N PHE A 148 -4.46 26.12 -43.37
CA PHE A 148 -4.52 24.89 -42.57
C PHE A 148 -5.97 24.51 -42.33
N ASP A 149 -6.27 23.25 -42.60
CA ASP A 149 -7.52 22.64 -42.20
C ASP A 149 -7.39 22.14 -40.75
N ILE A 150 -8.18 22.73 -39.84
CA ILE A 150 -8.20 22.41 -38.40
C ILE A 150 -9.14 21.27 -38.08
N SER A 151 -9.81 20.66 -39.05
CA SER A 151 -10.67 19.51 -38.85
C SER A 151 -9.88 18.20 -38.74
N ASP A 152 -8.81 18.04 -39.51
CA ASP A 152 -8.10 16.78 -39.68
C ASP A 152 -6.65 16.79 -39.18
N SER A 153 -5.99 17.94 -39.12
CA SER A 153 -4.62 18.09 -38.66
C SER A 153 -4.53 19.07 -37.49
N PHE A 154 -4.03 18.56 -36.35
CA PHE A 154 -3.96 19.34 -35.11
C PHE A 154 -2.54 19.74 -34.73
N GLU A 155 -1.55 18.96 -35.16
CA GLU A 155 -0.14 19.19 -34.82
C GLU A 155 0.50 20.22 -35.75
N ILE A 156 1.20 21.18 -35.16
CA ILE A 156 2.00 22.15 -35.92
C ILE A 156 3.44 21.65 -35.95
N PRO A 157 4.05 21.53 -37.14
CA PRO A 157 5.45 21.14 -37.24
C PRO A 157 6.36 22.08 -36.42
N PRO A 158 7.40 21.58 -35.75
CA PRO A 158 8.24 22.36 -34.83
C PRO A 158 8.86 23.62 -35.45
N GLU A 159 9.25 23.52 -36.72
CA GLU A 159 9.84 24.65 -37.47
C GLU A 159 8.84 25.80 -37.65
N LYS A 160 7.57 25.47 -37.92
CA LYS A 160 6.49 26.44 -38.07
C LYS A 160 6.03 26.98 -36.72
N ALA A 161 6.04 26.13 -35.69
CA ALA A 161 5.71 26.55 -34.33
C ALA A 161 6.68 27.63 -33.83
N ALA A 162 7.98 27.47 -34.09
CA ALA A 162 8.98 28.49 -33.75
C ALA A 162 8.71 29.84 -34.43
N GLN A 163 8.35 29.83 -35.72
CA GLN A 163 7.99 31.07 -36.46
C GLN A 163 6.73 31.74 -35.89
N LEU A 164 5.73 30.92 -35.53
CA LEU A 164 4.48 31.39 -34.94
C LEU A 164 4.66 32.05 -33.56
N LEU A 165 5.48 31.43 -32.72
CA LEU A 165 5.73 31.89 -31.34
C LEU A 165 6.56 33.18 -31.29
N HIS A 166 7.40 33.41 -32.29
CA HIS A 166 8.11 34.70 -32.43
C HIS A 166 7.19 35.88 -32.74
N THR A 167 6.00 35.62 -33.31
CA THR A 167 5.02 36.63 -33.65
C THR A 167 4.12 36.88 -32.41
N LYS A 168 4.47 37.83 -31.59
CA LYS A 168 3.79 38.20 -30.30
C LYS A 168 2.37 38.75 -30.50
N THR A 169 1.49 38.03 -31.15
CA THR A 169 0.08 38.44 -31.27
C THR A 169 -0.77 37.69 -30.23
N ASP A 170 -1.56 38.39 -29.43
CA ASP A 170 -2.44 37.79 -28.42
C ASP A 170 -3.45 36.78 -29.01
N VAL A 171 -3.75 36.91 -30.28
CA VAL A 171 -4.59 35.96 -31.04
C VAL A 171 -3.96 34.57 -31.13
N LEU A 172 -2.63 34.50 -31.25
CA LEU A 172 -1.90 33.22 -31.30
C LEU A 172 -2.04 32.41 -30.02
N LYS A 173 -1.99 33.07 -28.88
CA LYS A 173 -2.13 32.39 -27.56
C LYS A 173 -3.51 31.78 -27.36
N GLN A 174 -4.51 32.23 -28.09
CA GLN A 174 -5.87 31.70 -28.03
C GLN A 174 -6.07 30.53 -28.99
N LEU A 175 -5.33 30.48 -30.10
CA LEU A 175 -5.48 29.51 -31.17
C LEU A 175 -4.46 28.36 -31.09
N VAL A 176 -3.28 28.60 -30.50
CA VAL A 176 -2.19 27.63 -30.41
C VAL A 176 -1.97 27.26 -28.96
N ARG A 177 -2.03 25.96 -28.67
CA ARG A 177 -1.72 25.41 -27.35
C ARG A 177 -0.36 24.72 -27.40
N GLU A 178 0.45 25.01 -26.39
CA GLU A 178 1.73 24.38 -26.17
C GLU A 178 1.62 23.34 -25.04
N PHE A 179 2.13 22.15 -25.28
CA PHE A 179 2.22 21.09 -24.29
C PHE A 179 3.67 20.64 -24.17
N ILE A 180 4.22 20.69 -22.98
CA ILE A 180 5.57 20.23 -22.67
C ILE A 180 5.45 18.92 -21.91
N VAL A 181 6.11 17.88 -22.42
CA VAL A 181 6.29 16.60 -21.76
C VAL A 181 7.76 16.48 -21.36
N HIS A 182 8.03 16.40 -20.06
CA HIS A 182 9.41 16.35 -19.56
C HIS A 182 10.05 14.98 -19.78
N LYS A 183 11.39 14.90 -19.61
CA LYS A 183 12.16 13.67 -19.85
C LYS A 183 11.73 12.49 -19.01
N ASN A 184 11.25 12.77 -17.81
CA ASN A 184 10.74 11.77 -16.87
C ASN A 184 9.23 11.51 -17.01
N GLU A 185 8.59 12.07 -18.04
CA GLU A 185 7.16 11.96 -18.24
C GLU A 185 6.81 11.24 -19.55
N ARG A 186 5.60 10.73 -19.61
CA ARG A 186 4.84 10.36 -20.80
C ARG A 186 3.48 11.01 -20.73
N ALA A 187 2.85 11.19 -21.85
CA ALA A 187 1.52 11.77 -21.84
C ALA A 187 0.58 11.06 -22.80
N LEU A 188 -0.72 11.11 -22.46
CA LEU A 188 -1.81 10.69 -23.31
C LEU A 188 -2.42 11.92 -23.94
N LEU A 189 -2.56 11.87 -25.26
CA LEU A 189 -3.20 12.90 -26.07
C LEU A 189 -4.65 12.52 -26.33
N PHE A 190 -5.57 13.40 -26.00
CA PHE A 190 -7.00 13.25 -26.25
C PHE A 190 -7.55 14.39 -27.10
N LYS A 191 -8.54 14.08 -27.93
CA LYS A 191 -9.38 15.04 -28.63
C LYS A 191 -10.84 14.74 -28.34
N GLU A 192 -11.57 15.72 -27.77
CA GLU A 192 -12.98 15.55 -27.40
C GLU A 192 -13.25 14.33 -26.48
N LYS A 193 -12.23 13.93 -25.67
CA LYS A 193 -12.18 12.74 -24.82
C LYS A 193 -11.79 11.44 -25.53
N ASP A 194 -11.63 11.42 -26.85
CA ASP A 194 -11.14 10.26 -27.56
C ASP A 194 -9.61 10.21 -27.52
N PHE A 195 -9.06 9.05 -27.16
CA PHE A 195 -7.62 8.83 -27.14
C PHE A 195 -7.07 8.86 -28.57
N LEU A 196 -6.02 9.64 -28.80
CA LEU A 196 -5.34 9.74 -30.10
C LEU A 196 -3.98 9.04 -30.12
N ASN A 197 -3.11 9.38 -29.18
CA ASN A 197 -1.73 8.88 -29.19
C ASN A 197 -1.05 9.05 -27.82
N PHE A 198 0.08 8.34 -27.64
CA PHE A 198 1.03 8.61 -26.56
C PHE A 198 2.05 9.67 -27.02
N LEU A 199 2.38 10.59 -26.12
CA LEU A 199 3.41 11.59 -26.36
C LEU A 199 4.69 11.24 -25.61
N GLU A 200 5.80 11.25 -26.32
CA GLU A 200 7.14 11.12 -25.76
C GLU A 200 7.65 12.47 -25.23
N PRO A 201 8.78 12.53 -24.51
CA PRO A 201 9.36 13.80 -24.09
C PRO A 201 9.59 14.75 -25.25
N GLY A 202 9.09 15.98 -25.13
CA GLY A 202 9.17 16.97 -26.17
C GLY A 202 8.22 18.14 -25.95
N THR A 203 8.29 19.09 -26.84
CA THR A 203 7.36 20.22 -26.89
C THR A 203 6.46 20.06 -28.11
N TYR A 204 5.17 20.06 -27.88
CA TYR A 204 4.14 19.84 -28.88
C TYR A 204 3.27 21.07 -29.01
N HIS A 205 2.97 21.45 -30.23
CA HIS A 205 2.13 22.60 -30.52
C HIS A 205 0.93 22.18 -31.36
N TYR A 206 -0.27 22.58 -30.92
CA TYR A 206 -1.51 22.23 -31.60
C TYR A 206 -2.32 23.48 -31.89
N PHE A 207 -2.86 23.57 -33.10
CA PHE A 207 -3.97 24.48 -33.36
C PHE A 207 -5.21 23.92 -32.69
N ASP A 208 -5.75 24.66 -31.69
CA ASP A 208 -6.90 24.21 -30.92
C ASP A 208 -7.82 25.38 -30.53
N PRO A 209 -8.45 26.02 -31.49
CA PRO A 209 -9.29 27.20 -31.27
C PRO A 209 -10.51 26.91 -30.41
N LYS A 210 -10.95 25.64 -30.29
CA LYS A 210 -12.11 25.20 -29.52
C LYS A 210 -11.73 24.51 -28.21
N GLN A 211 -10.46 24.46 -27.84
CA GLN A 211 -9.93 23.81 -26.64
C GLN A 211 -10.33 22.35 -26.49
N LYS A 212 -10.32 21.60 -27.58
CA LYS A 212 -10.70 20.19 -27.64
C LYS A 212 -9.56 19.23 -27.33
N ILE A 213 -8.32 19.70 -27.39
CA ILE A 213 -7.13 18.89 -27.10
C ILE A 213 -6.87 18.89 -25.60
N GLN A 214 -6.71 17.70 -25.04
CA GLN A 214 -6.34 17.46 -23.65
C GLN A 214 -5.11 16.58 -23.61
N VAL A 215 -4.22 16.84 -22.65
CA VAL A 215 -2.99 16.09 -22.45
C VAL A 215 -2.91 15.69 -20.97
N GLU A 216 -2.94 14.40 -20.72
CA GLU A 216 -2.74 13.83 -19.39
C GLU A 216 -1.30 13.35 -19.25
N ARG A 217 -0.58 13.82 -18.23
CA ARG A 217 0.83 13.52 -18.01
C ARG A 217 0.99 12.51 -16.90
N TYR A 218 1.95 11.61 -17.08
CA TYR A 218 2.31 10.56 -16.14
C TYR A 218 3.80 10.63 -15.86
N ASP A 219 4.15 10.66 -14.59
CA ASP A 219 5.53 10.58 -14.13
C ASP A 219 6.01 9.12 -14.20
N LEU A 220 7.08 8.87 -14.90
CA LEU A 220 7.66 7.52 -15.05
C LEU A 220 8.37 7.03 -13.77
N SER A 221 8.53 7.88 -12.75
CA SER A 221 8.98 7.45 -11.42
C SER A 221 7.91 6.69 -10.66
N GLU A 222 6.63 6.92 -11.01
CA GLU A 222 5.47 6.16 -10.57
C GLU A 222 4.98 5.31 -11.75
N PRO A 223 5.57 4.13 -11.97
CA PRO A 223 5.39 3.40 -13.22
C PRO A 223 4.02 2.75 -13.40
N GLU A 224 3.22 2.62 -12.34
CA GLU A 224 1.89 2.00 -12.44
C GLU A 224 0.92 2.89 -13.23
N PHE A 225 0.26 2.31 -14.24
CA PHE A 225 -0.71 3.01 -15.07
C PHE A 225 -2.13 2.65 -14.66
N LEU A 226 -2.74 3.52 -13.86
CA LEU A 226 -4.12 3.39 -13.38
C LEU A 226 -5.02 4.32 -14.20
N HIS A 227 -5.57 3.81 -15.31
CA HIS A 227 -6.46 4.60 -16.15
C HIS A 227 -7.68 3.78 -16.63
N PRO A 228 -8.88 4.38 -16.70
CA PRO A 228 -10.10 3.67 -17.14
C PRO A 228 -10.02 3.07 -18.55
N LEU A 229 -9.15 3.58 -19.38
CA LEU A 229 -8.94 3.08 -20.74
C LEU A 229 -8.00 1.86 -20.84
N THR A 230 -7.45 1.36 -19.73
CA THR A 230 -6.47 0.26 -19.72
C THR A 230 -6.94 -0.93 -20.56
N ASP A 231 -8.13 -1.45 -20.29
CA ASP A 231 -8.68 -2.60 -21.03
C ASP A 231 -8.96 -2.30 -22.50
N LEU A 232 -9.42 -1.08 -22.80
CA LEU A 232 -9.66 -0.64 -24.17
C LEU A 232 -8.35 -0.57 -24.95
N LEU A 233 -7.32 0.05 -24.36
CA LEU A 233 -6.00 0.20 -25.00
C LEU A 233 -5.36 -1.17 -25.29
N ILE A 234 -5.41 -2.10 -24.35
CA ILE A 234 -4.88 -3.46 -24.54
C ILE A 234 -5.59 -4.15 -25.72
N LYS A 235 -6.91 -4.00 -25.84
CA LYS A 235 -7.71 -4.66 -26.90
C LYS A 235 -7.57 -4.00 -28.26
N THR A 236 -7.53 -2.67 -28.30
CA THR A 236 -7.59 -1.92 -29.58
C THR A 236 -6.23 -1.57 -30.16
N LEU A 237 -5.20 -1.39 -29.30
CA LEU A 237 -3.87 -0.92 -29.67
C LEU A 237 -2.74 -1.77 -29.06
N PRO A 238 -2.74 -3.09 -29.23
CA PRO A 238 -1.80 -3.99 -28.55
C PRO A 238 -0.33 -3.69 -28.87
N GLU A 239 -0.01 -3.31 -30.09
CA GLU A 239 1.36 -2.98 -30.50
C GLU A 239 1.86 -1.69 -29.83
N MET A 240 1.01 -0.68 -29.72
CA MET A 240 1.36 0.55 -29.01
C MET A 240 1.52 0.30 -27.52
N VAL A 241 0.61 -0.46 -26.93
CA VAL A 241 0.70 -0.81 -25.50
C VAL A 241 1.99 -1.60 -25.23
N ALA A 242 2.32 -2.57 -26.07
CA ALA A 242 3.57 -3.33 -25.93
C ALA A 242 4.85 -2.46 -26.05
N ARG A 243 4.78 -1.35 -26.82
CA ARG A 243 5.89 -0.40 -26.94
C ARG A 243 6.13 0.39 -25.67
N TYR A 244 5.07 0.92 -25.04
CA TYR A 244 5.17 1.85 -23.93
C TYR A 244 5.02 1.20 -22.55
N PHE A 245 4.42 0.00 -22.49
CA PHE A 245 4.10 -0.66 -21.21
C PHE A 245 4.66 -2.07 -21.11
N THR A 246 4.91 -2.46 -19.87
CA THR A 246 4.99 -3.86 -19.47
C THR A 246 3.59 -4.29 -19.04
N ILE A 247 3.04 -5.29 -19.71
CA ILE A 247 1.71 -5.84 -19.45
C ILE A 247 1.87 -6.97 -18.46
N ILE A 248 1.15 -6.92 -17.34
CA ILE A 248 1.05 -8.01 -16.39
C ILE A 248 -0.39 -8.49 -16.40
N GLU A 249 -0.58 -9.73 -16.78
CA GLU A 249 -1.88 -10.41 -16.81
C GLU A 249 -1.75 -11.75 -16.12
N LEU A 250 -2.48 -11.93 -15.02
CA LEU A 250 -2.44 -13.10 -14.16
C LEU A 250 -3.73 -13.89 -14.28
N GLY A 251 -3.58 -15.21 -14.37
CA GLY A 251 -4.69 -16.15 -14.31
C GLY A 251 -5.34 -16.21 -12.91
N PRO A 252 -6.44 -16.98 -12.76
CA PRO A 252 -7.15 -17.10 -11.49
C PRO A 252 -6.38 -17.86 -10.41
N GLN A 253 -5.32 -18.57 -10.76
CA GLN A 253 -4.43 -19.32 -9.87
C GLN A 253 -2.98 -18.81 -9.92
N GLU A 254 -2.74 -17.65 -10.48
CA GLU A 254 -1.41 -17.06 -10.61
C GLU A 254 -1.30 -15.80 -9.77
N ILE A 255 -0.20 -15.69 -9.06
CA ILE A 255 0.20 -14.47 -8.36
C ILE A 255 1.53 -13.98 -8.92
N ALA A 256 1.85 -12.72 -8.74
CA ALA A 256 3.16 -12.22 -9.16
C ALA A 256 3.85 -11.41 -8.06
N LEU A 257 5.14 -11.65 -7.90
CA LEU A 257 6.02 -10.79 -7.15
C LEU A 257 6.57 -9.72 -8.09
N LEU A 258 6.15 -8.48 -7.86
CA LEU A 258 6.58 -7.31 -8.64
C LEU A 258 7.82 -6.70 -8.03
N SER A 259 8.89 -6.62 -8.80
CA SER A 259 10.10 -5.91 -8.39
C SER A 259 10.30 -4.65 -9.22
N GLN A 260 10.69 -3.57 -8.55
CA GLN A 260 11.09 -2.30 -9.14
C GLN A 260 12.58 -2.08 -8.89
N ASN A 261 13.35 -1.93 -9.96
CA ASN A 261 14.82 -1.79 -9.90
C ASN A 261 15.48 -2.90 -9.05
N GLY A 262 14.98 -4.14 -9.15
CA GLY A 262 15.48 -5.29 -8.42
C GLY A 262 15.04 -5.41 -6.95
N LEU A 263 14.22 -4.49 -6.45
CA LEU A 263 13.65 -4.56 -5.11
C LEU A 263 12.17 -4.94 -5.20
N LEU A 264 11.75 -5.88 -4.35
CA LEU A 264 10.34 -6.25 -4.25
C LEU A 264 9.50 -5.04 -3.84
N ALA A 265 8.62 -4.63 -4.73
CA ALA A 265 7.77 -3.45 -4.55
C ALA A 265 6.32 -3.81 -4.25
N ASP A 266 5.81 -4.91 -4.83
CA ASP A 266 4.44 -5.33 -4.64
C ASP A 266 4.22 -6.84 -4.83
N ILE A 267 3.06 -7.32 -4.36
CA ILE A 267 2.53 -8.65 -4.63
C ILE A 267 1.18 -8.46 -5.33
N LEU A 268 1.08 -9.00 -6.52
CA LEU A 268 -0.14 -8.90 -7.33
C LEU A 268 -1.01 -10.15 -7.10
N PRO A 269 -2.29 -9.96 -6.73
CA PRO A 269 -3.21 -11.06 -6.49
C PRO A 269 -3.66 -11.76 -7.79
N PRO A 270 -4.29 -12.93 -7.70
CA PRO A 270 -4.88 -13.62 -8.84
C PRO A 270 -5.85 -12.76 -9.64
N SER A 271 -5.94 -13.05 -10.95
CA SER A 271 -6.81 -12.35 -11.89
C SER A 271 -6.51 -10.85 -12.04
N THR A 272 -5.31 -10.42 -11.70
CA THR A 272 -4.86 -9.03 -11.89
C THR A 272 -4.47 -8.80 -13.34
N ARG A 273 -4.94 -7.66 -13.90
CA ARG A 273 -4.47 -7.12 -15.18
C ARG A 273 -4.06 -5.68 -14.95
N THR A 274 -2.80 -5.36 -15.17
CA THR A 274 -2.26 -4.02 -14.95
C THR A 274 -1.15 -3.70 -15.96
N LEU A 275 -0.93 -2.41 -16.16
CA LEU A 275 0.11 -1.88 -17.04
C LEU A 275 1.12 -1.09 -16.22
N TYR A 276 2.39 -1.23 -16.57
CA TYR A 276 3.47 -0.44 -16.01
C TYR A 276 4.23 0.27 -17.13
N TRP A 277 4.44 1.57 -17.00
CA TRP A 277 5.24 2.33 -17.94
C TRP A 277 6.65 1.76 -18.05
N LYS A 278 7.12 1.56 -19.27
CA LYS A 278 8.53 1.31 -19.56
C LYS A 278 9.31 2.62 -19.53
N GLY A 279 10.49 2.63 -18.92
CA GLY A 279 11.34 3.82 -18.95
C GLY A 279 12.33 3.88 -17.80
N ILE A 280 12.07 4.73 -16.78
CA ILE A 280 13.02 5.03 -15.71
C ILE A 280 13.12 3.89 -14.70
N VAL A 281 11.98 3.26 -14.39
CA VAL A 281 11.90 2.15 -13.43
C VAL A 281 11.90 0.84 -14.18
N ASP A 282 12.83 -0.03 -13.84
CA ASP A 282 12.87 -1.39 -14.36
C ASP A 282 11.84 -2.26 -13.61
N ILE A 283 10.88 -2.80 -14.35
CA ILE A 283 9.80 -3.63 -13.83
C ILE A 283 10.06 -5.09 -14.21
N THR A 284 10.24 -5.91 -13.21
CA THR A 284 10.35 -7.36 -13.37
C THR A 284 9.32 -8.07 -12.53
N THR A 285 8.81 -9.19 -13.03
CA THR A 285 7.79 -10.00 -12.34
C THR A 285 8.20 -11.45 -12.29
N GLU A 286 8.01 -12.06 -11.12
CA GLU A 286 8.08 -13.50 -10.93
C GLU A 286 6.67 -14.03 -10.74
N VAL A 287 6.15 -14.73 -11.74
CA VAL A 287 4.81 -15.35 -11.68
C VAL A 287 4.91 -16.69 -10.97
N ILE A 288 4.04 -16.93 -10.01
CA ILE A 288 3.95 -18.14 -9.21
C ILE A 288 2.55 -18.72 -9.40
N ASP A 289 2.50 -19.97 -9.87
CA ASP A 289 1.26 -20.73 -9.92
C ASP A 289 0.98 -21.34 -8.55
N ILE A 290 -0.21 -21.06 -8.00
CA ILE A 290 -0.67 -21.55 -6.68
C ILE A 290 -1.73 -22.63 -6.80
N SER A 291 -1.94 -23.19 -8.02
CA SER A 291 -2.93 -24.26 -8.25
C SER A 291 -2.59 -25.57 -7.54
N ASP A 292 -1.33 -25.98 -7.58
CA ASP A 292 -0.86 -27.23 -7.02
C ASP A 292 -0.37 -27.10 -5.56
N SER A 293 0.18 -25.96 -5.20
CA SER A 293 0.71 -25.70 -3.86
C SER A 293 0.71 -24.21 -3.53
N PHE A 294 0.09 -23.88 -2.42
CA PHE A 294 0.12 -22.54 -1.84
C PHE A 294 1.21 -22.37 -0.78
N ASP A 295 2.11 -23.38 -0.62
CA ASP A 295 3.24 -23.32 0.31
C ASP A 295 4.29 -22.31 -0.17
N ILE A 296 4.81 -21.52 0.75
CA ILE A 296 5.96 -20.64 0.48
C ILE A 296 7.20 -21.32 1.08
N PRO A 297 8.22 -21.62 0.28
CA PRO A 297 9.48 -22.18 0.79
C PRO A 297 10.07 -21.32 1.92
N SER A 298 10.59 -21.94 2.97
CA SER A 298 11.04 -21.23 4.19
C SER A 298 12.08 -20.13 3.92
N GLU A 299 12.99 -20.35 2.97
CA GLU A 299 13.98 -19.34 2.56
C GLU A 299 13.29 -18.11 1.94
N LYS A 300 12.33 -18.35 1.06
CA LYS A 300 11.56 -17.29 0.41
C LYS A 300 10.61 -16.58 1.40
N ALA A 301 10.01 -17.33 2.31
CA ALA A 301 9.20 -16.79 3.40
C ALA A 301 10.03 -15.85 4.29
N ALA A 302 11.24 -16.26 4.68
CA ALA A 302 12.14 -15.41 5.45
C ALA A 302 12.52 -14.12 4.70
N GLN A 303 12.80 -14.20 3.40
CA GLN A 303 13.07 -13.04 2.56
C GLN A 303 11.87 -12.08 2.49
N LEU A 304 10.68 -12.62 2.26
CA LEU A 304 9.46 -11.80 2.15
C LEU A 304 9.09 -11.14 3.48
N LEU A 305 9.18 -11.85 4.60
CA LEU A 305 8.71 -11.39 5.90
C LEU A 305 9.73 -10.54 6.67
N HIS A 306 11.03 -10.75 6.48
CA HIS A 306 12.10 -10.12 7.27
C HIS A 306 12.98 -9.16 6.48
N SER A 307 12.92 -9.16 5.12
CA SER A 307 13.65 -8.19 4.32
C SER A 307 12.95 -6.82 4.35
N LYS A 308 13.73 -5.74 4.19
CA LYS A 308 13.18 -4.41 3.90
C LYS A 308 12.66 -4.41 2.47
N THR A 309 11.42 -4.85 2.29
CA THR A 309 10.71 -4.79 1.01
C THR A 309 10.00 -3.44 0.88
N GLY A 310 9.72 -3.02 -0.34
CA GLY A 310 8.86 -1.85 -0.61
C GLY A 310 7.37 -2.13 -0.34
N VAL A 311 7.01 -3.41 -0.10
CA VAL A 311 5.62 -3.82 0.13
C VAL A 311 5.17 -3.39 1.53
N PRO A 312 4.03 -2.71 1.67
CA PRO A 312 3.47 -2.37 2.97
C PRO A 312 3.23 -3.61 3.83
N THR A 313 3.61 -3.56 5.11
CA THR A 313 3.47 -4.68 6.05
C THR A 313 2.04 -5.21 6.13
N GLN A 314 1.04 -4.33 6.01
CA GLN A 314 -0.37 -4.73 6.02
C GLN A 314 -0.69 -5.60 4.81
N LYS A 315 -0.28 -5.19 3.62
CA LYS A 315 -0.50 -5.95 2.37
C LYS A 315 0.18 -7.33 2.41
N MET A 316 1.38 -7.40 3.02
CA MET A 316 2.05 -8.68 3.26
C MET A 316 1.22 -9.62 4.13
N ARG A 317 0.63 -9.11 5.21
CA ARG A 317 -0.22 -9.89 6.11
C ARG A 317 -1.55 -10.32 5.47
N ASP A 318 -2.04 -9.52 4.54
CA ASP A 318 -3.28 -9.83 3.82
C ASP A 318 -3.07 -10.95 2.78
N PHE A 319 -1.85 -11.11 2.29
CA PHE A 319 -1.51 -12.08 1.24
C PHE A 319 -0.72 -13.29 1.71
N ILE A 320 0.00 -13.18 2.84
CA ILE A 320 0.82 -14.25 3.39
C ILE A 320 0.34 -14.58 4.80
N TYR A 321 -0.18 -15.80 4.96
CA TYR A 321 -0.41 -16.37 6.27
C TYR A 321 0.87 -17.04 6.75
N SER A 322 1.42 -16.62 7.87
CA SER A 322 2.63 -17.20 8.44
C SER A 322 2.48 -17.49 9.93
N ARG A 323 3.04 -18.63 10.34
CA ARG A 323 3.07 -19.04 11.74
C ARG A 323 4.37 -19.76 12.04
N GLU A 324 4.99 -19.41 13.14
CA GLU A 324 6.13 -20.13 13.68
C GLU A 324 5.62 -21.22 14.63
N VAL A 325 6.05 -22.47 14.38
CA VAL A 325 5.81 -23.61 15.27
C VAL A 325 7.05 -23.75 16.14
N PRO A 326 6.96 -23.54 17.46
CA PRO A 326 8.09 -23.67 18.39
C PRO A 326 8.63 -25.09 18.46
N GLU A 327 9.87 -25.24 18.96
CA GLU A 327 10.44 -26.55 19.29
C GLU A 327 9.55 -27.33 20.28
N ASN A 328 9.47 -28.62 20.10
CA ASN A 328 8.61 -29.53 20.89
C ASN A 328 7.11 -29.27 20.78
N GLN A 329 6.68 -28.54 19.75
CA GLN A 329 5.28 -28.38 19.39
C GLN A 329 5.01 -28.88 17.97
N ILE A 330 3.77 -29.21 17.68
CA ILE A 330 3.31 -29.62 16.37
C ILE A 330 2.22 -28.65 15.92
N GLY A 331 2.35 -28.14 14.68
CA GLY A 331 1.30 -27.38 14.04
C GLY A 331 0.34 -28.28 13.27
N LEU A 332 -0.94 -27.94 13.26
CA LEU A 332 -1.95 -28.54 12.38
C LEU A 332 -2.45 -27.47 11.43
N LEU A 333 -2.21 -27.68 10.13
CA LEU A 333 -2.68 -26.77 9.10
C LEU A 333 -4.12 -27.12 8.72
N TYR A 334 -5.01 -26.15 8.90
CA TYR A 334 -6.39 -26.18 8.43
C TYR A 334 -6.54 -25.28 7.22
N VAL A 335 -7.15 -25.83 6.18
CA VAL A 335 -7.53 -25.12 4.96
C VAL A 335 -9.02 -25.25 4.80
N ASP A 336 -9.73 -24.13 4.78
CA ASP A 336 -11.20 -24.09 4.67
C ASP A 336 -11.91 -24.97 5.70
N GLY A 337 -11.33 -25.07 6.91
CA GLY A 337 -11.84 -25.86 8.03
C GLY A 337 -11.44 -27.33 8.03
N GLN A 338 -10.71 -27.80 7.02
CA GLN A 338 -10.19 -29.18 6.97
C GLN A 338 -8.71 -29.23 7.38
N CYS A 339 -8.36 -30.19 8.25
CA CYS A 339 -6.98 -30.46 8.59
C CYS A 339 -6.27 -31.21 7.45
N ILE A 340 -5.32 -30.56 6.81
CA ILE A 340 -4.63 -31.09 5.63
C ILE A 340 -3.33 -31.80 6.00
N LYS A 341 -2.52 -31.20 6.88
CA LYS A 341 -1.20 -31.76 7.25
C LYS A 341 -0.72 -31.33 8.62
N THR A 342 0.22 -32.09 9.17
CA THR A 342 0.99 -31.71 10.36
C THR A 342 2.24 -30.93 9.96
N LEU A 343 2.61 -29.96 10.78
CA LEU A 343 3.76 -29.10 10.60
C LEU A 343 4.80 -29.37 11.69
N SER A 344 6.03 -29.59 11.28
CA SER A 344 7.19 -29.67 12.17
C SER A 344 7.56 -28.28 12.74
N PRO A 345 8.39 -28.24 13.80
CA PRO A 345 8.95 -26.98 14.29
C PRO A 345 9.64 -26.19 13.18
N GLY A 346 9.43 -24.85 13.17
CA GLY A 346 9.96 -23.93 12.19
C GLY A 346 8.96 -22.89 11.71
N LEU A 347 9.39 -22.01 10.81
CA LEU A 347 8.55 -21.01 10.16
C LEU A 347 7.81 -21.67 8.99
N HIS A 348 6.49 -21.59 9.02
CA HIS A 348 5.61 -22.00 7.92
C HIS A 348 4.88 -20.78 7.37
N ALA A 349 4.87 -20.63 6.06
CA ALA A 349 4.21 -19.53 5.37
C ALA A 349 3.46 -20.06 4.14
N TYR A 350 2.33 -19.44 3.86
CA TYR A 350 1.38 -19.85 2.84
C TYR A 350 0.79 -18.64 2.15
N TRP A 351 0.53 -18.76 0.84
CA TRP A 351 -0.27 -17.76 0.13
C TRP A 351 -1.73 -17.86 0.55
N GLN A 352 -2.29 -16.75 1.05
CA GLN A 352 -3.66 -16.68 1.60
C GLN A 352 -4.68 -16.24 0.55
N PHE A 353 -4.47 -16.60 -0.71
CA PHE A 353 -5.43 -16.30 -1.76
C PHE A 353 -6.45 -17.44 -1.87
N ASN A 354 -7.74 -17.08 -1.91
CA ASN A 354 -8.87 -18.01 -2.12
C ASN A 354 -9.06 -19.09 -1.02
N HIS A 355 -8.24 -19.10 0.05
CA HIS A 355 -8.32 -20.08 1.13
C HIS A 355 -8.35 -19.42 2.50
N ASN A 356 -9.15 -19.99 3.40
CA ASN A 356 -9.13 -19.63 4.80
C ASN A 356 -8.15 -20.56 5.54
N LEU A 357 -7.00 -20.01 5.94
CA LEU A 357 -5.92 -20.75 6.56
C LEU A 357 -5.91 -20.53 8.07
N ASN A 358 -5.73 -21.61 8.83
CA ASN A 358 -5.47 -21.57 10.26
C ASN A 358 -4.45 -22.63 10.66
N ILE A 359 -3.56 -22.29 11.60
CA ILE A 359 -2.60 -23.23 12.19
C ILE A 359 -2.83 -23.28 13.69
N ASP A 360 -3.26 -24.45 14.17
CA ASP A 360 -3.37 -24.75 15.59
C ASP A 360 -2.08 -25.39 16.07
N ILE A 361 -1.53 -24.88 17.17
CA ILE A 361 -0.25 -25.33 17.73
C ILE A 361 -0.52 -26.15 18.99
N TRP A 362 0.04 -27.37 19.03
CA TRP A 362 -0.12 -28.31 20.13
C TRP A 362 1.21 -28.65 20.75
N ASP A 363 1.28 -28.55 22.09
CA ASP A 363 2.47 -28.90 22.87
C ASP A 363 2.53 -30.40 23.08
N THR A 364 3.66 -31.03 22.71
CA THR A 364 3.90 -32.46 22.83
C THR A 364 4.75 -32.83 24.05
N ARG A 365 5.13 -31.84 24.86
CA ARG A 365 5.86 -32.05 26.11
C ARG A 365 4.93 -32.62 27.19
N LEU A 366 5.53 -33.09 28.26
CA LEU A 366 4.81 -33.53 29.43
C LEU A 366 4.08 -32.34 30.07
N GLN A 367 2.79 -32.54 30.30
CA GLN A 367 1.88 -31.56 30.92
C GLN A 367 1.31 -32.14 32.19
N ASN A 368 1.02 -31.30 33.15
CA ASN A 368 0.36 -31.67 34.41
C ASN A 368 -1.11 -31.26 34.39
N LEU A 369 -1.96 -32.18 34.82
CA LEU A 369 -3.39 -31.96 35.01
C LEU A 369 -3.75 -32.21 36.46
N ASP A 370 -4.16 -31.16 37.14
CA ASP A 370 -4.58 -31.24 38.53
C ASP A 370 -6.10 -31.42 38.63
N VAL A 371 -6.50 -32.50 39.29
CA VAL A 371 -7.90 -32.77 39.64
C VAL A 371 -8.06 -32.54 41.14
N SER A 372 -8.66 -31.39 41.49
CA SER A 372 -8.75 -30.96 42.86
C SER A 372 -10.19 -30.94 43.42
N GLY A 373 -10.29 -31.04 44.72
CA GLY A 373 -11.53 -30.88 45.46
C GLY A 373 -12.59 -31.96 45.28
N GLN A 374 -12.20 -33.19 44.94
CA GLN A 374 -13.16 -34.28 44.75
C GLN A 374 -13.61 -34.84 46.08
N GLU A 375 -14.90 -34.68 46.42
CA GLU A 375 -15.53 -35.32 47.56
C GLU A 375 -16.02 -36.70 47.19
N ILE A 376 -15.42 -37.72 47.78
CA ILE A 376 -15.67 -39.13 47.45
C ILE A 376 -15.90 -39.90 48.74
N LEU A 377 -16.87 -40.80 48.73
CA LEU A 377 -17.13 -41.70 49.84
C LEU A 377 -16.26 -42.95 49.71
N SER A 378 -15.55 -43.31 50.76
CA SER A 378 -14.87 -44.57 50.90
C SER A 378 -15.88 -45.75 51.05
N LYS A 379 -15.41 -46.98 51.01
CA LYS A 379 -16.24 -48.19 51.21
C LYS A 379 -16.97 -48.17 52.53
N ASP A 380 -16.36 -47.66 53.60
CA ASP A 380 -16.91 -47.45 54.95
C ASP A 380 -17.72 -46.18 55.10
N LYS A 381 -18.10 -45.52 53.99
CA LYS A 381 -18.98 -44.34 53.88
C LYS A 381 -18.44 -43.09 54.55
N ILE A 382 -17.12 -42.94 54.60
CA ILE A 382 -16.47 -41.73 55.07
C ILE A 382 -16.26 -40.81 53.89
N SER A 383 -16.71 -39.55 53.97
CA SER A 383 -16.47 -38.54 52.93
C SER A 383 -15.03 -38.05 53.01
N LEU A 384 -14.31 -38.17 51.91
CA LEU A 384 -12.92 -37.74 51.78
C LEU A 384 -12.82 -36.71 50.65
N ARG A 385 -12.03 -35.67 50.85
CA ARG A 385 -11.66 -34.75 49.79
C ARG A 385 -10.26 -35.11 49.30
N VAL A 386 -10.15 -35.39 47.99
CA VAL A 386 -8.91 -35.86 47.42
C VAL A 386 -8.48 -34.98 46.29
N ASN A 387 -7.21 -34.66 46.25
CA ASN A 387 -6.53 -33.97 45.16
C ASN A 387 -5.58 -34.93 44.48
N LEU A 388 -5.67 -34.98 43.14
CA LEU A 388 -4.90 -35.87 42.27
C LEU A 388 -4.15 -35.05 41.20
N THR A 389 -2.95 -35.43 40.84
CA THR A 389 -2.22 -34.89 39.71
C THR A 389 -1.91 -36.05 38.73
N ALA A 390 -2.14 -35.80 37.47
CA ALA A 390 -1.68 -36.68 36.39
C ALA A 390 -0.71 -35.89 35.50
N THR A 391 0.40 -36.57 35.12
CA THR A 391 1.33 -36.08 34.10
C THR A 391 1.09 -36.89 32.82
N TYR A 392 0.84 -36.15 31.73
CA TYR A 392 0.52 -36.76 30.44
C TYR A 392 1.21 -36.01 29.30
N ARG A 393 1.23 -36.59 28.11
CA ARG A 393 1.57 -35.92 26.86
C ARG A 393 0.65 -36.39 25.74
N ILE A 394 0.43 -35.50 24.75
CA ILE A 394 -0.26 -35.87 23.52
C ILE A 394 0.82 -36.35 22.53
N LYS A 395 0.81 -37.65 22.25
CA LYS A 395 1.79 -38.29 21.35
C LYS A 395 1.37 -38.25 19.89
N GLU A 396 0.08 -38.47 19.63
CA GLU A 396 -0.50 -38.52 18.28
C GLU A 396 -1.61 -37.47 18.17
N VAL A 397 -1.23 -36.18 17.92
CA VAL A 397 -2.14 -35.03 17.94
C VAL A 397 -3.33 -35.22 17.00
N LEU A 398 -3.10 -35.66 15.75
CA LEU A 398 -4.18 -35.89 14.78
C LEU A 398 -5.20 -36.92 15.28
N ARG A 399 -4.73 -38.04 15.84
CA ARG A 399 -5.60 -39.09 16.36
C ARG A 399 -6.41 -38.62 17.57
N THR A 400 -5.75 -37.86 18.44
CA THR A 400 -6.42 -37.26 19.60
C THR A 400 -7.56 -36.33 19.19
N LEU A 401 -7.31 -35.40 18.24
CA LEU A 401 -8.27 -34.39 17.82
C LEU A 401 -9.35 -34.92 16.86
N SER A 402 -9.07 -36.01 16.14
CA SER A 402 -10.11 -36.67 15.34
C SER A 402 -11.19 -37.32 16.22
N THR A 403 -10.84 -37.67 17.47
CA THR A 403 -11.74 -38.36 18.40
C THR A 403 -12.28 -37.44 19.47
N LEU A 404 -11.47 -36.51 19.98
CA LEU A 404 -11.79 -35.65 21.11
C LEU A 404 -11.76 -34.20 20.71
N SER A 405 -12.84 -33.48 20.95
CA SER A 405 -12.89 -32.03 20.75
C SER A 405 -12.09 -31.26 21.81
N GLN A 406 -12.04 -31.79 23.03
CA GLN A 406 -11.37 -31.18 24.19
C GLN A 406 -10.62 -32.24 24.99
N PRO A 407 -9.40 -32.59 24.60
CA PRO A 407 -8.63 -33.69 25.23
C PRO A 407 -8.39 -33.50 26.73
N THR A 408 -8.10 -32.29 27.15
CA THR A 408 -7.84 -31.98 28.57
C THR A 408 -9.08 -32.15 29.43
N GLU A 409 -10.25 -31.74 28.96
CA GLU A 409 -11.52 -31.94 29.70
C GLU A 409 -11.90 -33.41 29.75
N TYR A 410 -11.65 -34.14 28.67
CA TYR A 410 -11.88 -35.59 28.68
C TYR A 410 -11.01 -36.26 29.72
N LEU A 411 -9.70 -35.99 29.73
CA LEU A 411 -8.77 -36.52 30.72
C LEU A 411 -9.19 -36.16 32.15
N TYR A 412 -9.59 -34.92 32.38
CA TYR A 412 -10.05 -34.48 33.69
C TYR A 412 -11.24 -35.31 34.19
N LYS A 413 -12.25 -35.54 33.32
CA LYS A 413 -13.43 -36.34 33.66
C LYS A 413 -13.07 -37.81 33.89
N GLU A 414 -12.23 -38.41 33.04
CA GLU A 414 -11.82 -39.81 33.21
C GLU A 414 -10.95 -40.01 34.46
N LEU A 415 -10.09 -39.06 34.83
CA LEU A 415 -9.36 -39.06 36.11
C LEU A 415 -10.29 -39.00 37.29
N GLN A 416 -11.34 -38.22 37.24
CA GLN A 416 -12.37 -38.16 38.29
C GLN A 416 -13.08 -39.52 38.45
N PHE A 417 -13.46 -40.17 37.34
CA PHE A 417 -14.09 -41.49 37.35
C PHE A 417 -13.17 -42.56 37.89
N GLY A 418 -11.91 -42.58 37.44
CA GLY A 418 -10.88 -43.50 37.92
C GLY A 418 -10.63 -43.33 39.44
N LEU A 419 -10.50 -42.10 39.88
CA LEU A 419 -10.33 -41.79 41.30
C LEU A 419 -11.54 -42.25 42.14
N ARG A 420 -12.77 -41.97 41.69
CA ARG A 420 -13.99 -42.43 42.36
C ARG A 420 -14.08 -43.96 42.45
N ALA A 421 -13.73 -44.63 41.35
CA ALA A 421 -13.71 -46.11 41.36
C ALA A 421 -12.67 -46.68 42.32
N ALA A 422 -11.45 -46.13 42.34
CA ALA A 422 -10.37 -46.57 43.21
C ALA A 422 -10.68 -46.35 44.69
N MET A 423 -11.32 -45.21 45.05
CA MET A 423 -11.65 -44.85 46.40
C MET A 423 -12.87 -45.62 46.97
N GLY A 424 -13.92 -45.80 46.14
CA GLY A 424 -15.18 -46.41 46.58
C GLY A 424 -15.08 -47.90 46.90
N THR A 425 -14.02 -48.56 46.48
CA THR A 425 -13.77 -49.99 46.75
C THR A 425 -12.95 -50.28 47.99
N ARG A 426 -12.40 -49.25 48.67
CA ARG A 426 -11.44 -49.35 49.78
C ARG A 426 -11.93 -48.63 51.05
N THR A 427 -11.51 -49.14 52.22
CA THR A 427 -11.76 -48.53 53.52
C THR A 427 -10.80 -47.34 53.74
N LEU A 428 -11.13 -46.47 54.70
CA LEU A 428 -10.26 -45.35 55.05
C LEU A 428 -8.86 -45.81 55.48
N ASP A 429 -8.78 -46.87 56.29
CA ASP A 429 -7.52 -47.38 56.79
C ASP A 429 -6.63 -47.88 55.62
N GLU A 430 -7.20 -48.64 54.68
CA GLU A 430 -6.49 -49.10 53.46
C GLU A 430 -5.99 -47.91 52.62
N LEU A 431 -6.77 -46.83 52.52
CA LEU A 431 -6.42 -45.64 51.75
C LEU A 431 -5.30 -44.83 52.42
N LEU A 432 -5.26 -44.80 53.74
CA LEU A 432 -4.23 -44.09 54.51
C LEU A 432 -2.94 -44.88 54.65
N GLU A 433 -3.05 -46.18 54.72
CA GLU A 433 -1.90 -47.08 54.88
C GLU A 433 -1.05 -47.16 53.60
N ASN A 434 -1.70 -47.24 52.42
CA ASN A 434 -0.97 -47.45 51.16
C ASN A 434 -1.52 -46.57 50.03
N LYS A 435 -1.04 -45.34 49.94
CA LYS A 435 -1.41 -44.40 48.87
C LYS A 435 -1.02 -44.85 47.47
N THR A 436 0.06 -45.59 47.33
CA THR A 436 0.58 -46.07 46.01
C THR A 436 -0.42 -46.99 45.30
N VAL A 437 -1.25 -47.69 46.03
CA VAL A 437 -2.29 -48.57 45.46
C VAL A 437 -3.40 -47.78 44.75
N ILE A 438 -3.68 -46.57 45.24
CA ILE A 438 -4.65 -45.67 44.58
C ILE A 438 -4.04 -45.19 43.28
N ASP A 439 -2.80 -44.69 43.35
CA ASP A 439 -2.06 -44.20 42.19
C ASP A 439 -2.01 -45.22 41.07
N GLU A 440 -1.61 -46.47 41.37
CA GLU A 440 -1.55 -47.57 40.42
C GLU A 440 -2.92 -47.92 39.82
N SER A 441 -3.96 -47.94 40.63
CA SER A 441 -5.32 -48.26 40.20
C SER A 441 -5.87 -47.20 39.23
N VAL A 442 -5.68 -45.90 39.56
CA VAL A 442 -6.11 -44.79 38.70
C VAL A 442 -5.24 -44.75 37.45
N PHE A 443 -3.92 -44.97 37.55
CA PHE A 443 -3.02 -45.03 36.43
C PHE A 443 -3.41 -46.13 35.44
N ALA A 444 -3.67 -47.34 35.89
CA ALA A 444 -4.11 -48.46 35.05
C ALA A 444 -5.43 -48.13 34.34
N TYR A 445 -6.41 -47.58 35.07
CA TYR A 445 -7.71 -47.22 34.53
C TYR A 445 -7.56 -46.18 33.41
N ILE A 446 -6.82 -45.07 33.66
CA ILE A 446 -6.71 -44.00 32.66
C ILE A 446 -5.84 -44.38 31.47
N ARG A 447 -4.77 -45.16 31.70
CA ARG A 447 -3.90 -45.66 30.63
C ARG A 447 -4.69 -46.47 29.61
N ASP A 448 -5.55 -47.39 30.09
CA ASP A 448 -6.35 -48.25 29.22
C ASP A 448 -7.37 -47.42 28.40
N LYS A 449 -7.93 -46.37 28.98
CA LYS A 449 -8.86 -45.45 28.34
C LYS A 449 -8.21 -44.53 27.31
N THR A 450 -6.96 -44.14 27.51
CA THR A 450 -6.26 -43.16 26.65
C THR A 450 -5.34 -43.81 25.61
N ALA A 451 -5.06 -45.12 25.74
CA ALA A 451 -4.16 -45.84 24.84
C ALA A 451 -4.56 -45.71 23.35
N GLU A 452 -5.86 -45.76 23.06
CA GLU A 452 -6.36 -45.68 21.68
C GLU A 452 -6.54 -44.23 21.19
N LEU A 453 -6.41 -43.25 22.08
CA LEU A 453 -6.69 -41.84 21.79
C LEU A 453 -5.44 -41.02 21.43
N GLY A 454 -4.27 -41.65 21.39
CA GLY A 454 -3.00 -40.98 21.11
C GLY A 454 -2.45 -40.14 22.27
N ILE A 455 -2.98 -40.35 23.51
CA ILE A 455 -2.54 -39.69 24.74
C ILE A 455 -1.76 -40.68 25.60
N GLU A 456 -0.57 -40.31 26.00
CA GLU A 456 0.29 -41.14 26.86
C GLU A 456 0.29 -40.54 28.28
N ILE A 457 -0.13 -41.38 29.26
CA ILE A 457 -0.08 -41.03 30.67
C ILE A 457 1.28 -41.48 31.23
N HIS A 458 2.02 -40.55 31.79
CA HIS A 458 3.35 -40.81 32.36
C HIS A 458 3.26 -41.20 33.84
N SER A 459 2.50 -40.44 34.61
CA SER A 459 2.31 -40.74 36.04
C SER A 459 0.96 -40.19 36.53
N VAL A 460 0.45 -40.84 37.55
CA VAL A 460 -0.71 -40.36 38.32
C VAL A 460 -0.33 -40.47 39.76
N GLY A 461 -0.64 -39.44 40.56
CA GLY A 461 -0.35 -39.44 42.01
C GLY A 461 -1.38 -38.64 42.81
N VAL A 462 -1.76 -39.18 43.93
CA VAL A 462 -2.58 -38.49 44.92
C VAL A 462 -1.69 -37.50 45.66
N LYS A 463 -2.04 -36.18 45.59
CA LYS A 463 -1.32 -35.14 46.30
C LYS A 463 -1.61 -35.20 47.80
N ASP A 464 -2.87 -35.14 48.15
CA ASP A 464 -3.33 -35.13 49.51
C ASP A 464 -4.76 -35.71 49.62
N ILE A 465 -5.02 -36.32 50.79
CA ILE A 465 -6.33 -36.77 51.19
C ILE A 465 -6.73 -35.94 52.40
N VAL A 466 -7.78 -35.13 52.25
CA VAL A 466 -8.28 -34.24 53.32
C VAL A 466 -9.50 -34.90 53.97
N LEU A 467 -9.35 -35.14 55.27
CA LEU A 467 -10.43 -35.68 56.14
C LEU A 467 -11.34 -34.57 56.63
N PRO A 468 -12.64 -34.84 56.82
CA PRO A 468 -13.52 -33.94 57.57
C PRO A 468 -12.98 -33.69 59.00
N GLY A 469 -13.17 -32.49 59.55
CA GLY A 469 -12.60 -32.08 60.84
C GLY A 469 -12.92 -33.03 61.99
N GLU A 470 -14.17 -33.53 62.09
CA GLU A 470 -14.60 -34.51 63.06
C GLU A 470 -13.83 -35.82 62.96
N MET A 471 -13.68 -36.37 61.78
CA MET A 471 -12.93 -37.61 61.56
C MET A 471 -11.44 -37.47 61.85
N LYS A 472 -10.86 -36.30 61.57
CA LYS A 472 -9.47 -35.99 61.91
C LYS A 472 -9.26 -36.04 63.42
N THR A 473 -10.21 -35.53 64.18
CA THR A 473 -10.16 -35.53 65.66
C THR A 473 -10.28 -36.94 66.24
N ILE A 474 -11.18 -37.78 65.68
CA ILE A 474 -11.34 -39.18 66.04
C ILE A 474 -10.08 -39.99 65.78
N LEU A 475 -9.53 -39.91 64.57
CA LEU A 475 -8.30 -40.60 64.21
C LEU A 475 -7.10 -40.16 65.03
N SER A 476 -6.98 -38.87 65.34
CA SER A 476 -5.91 -38.39 66.24
C SER A 476 -5.98 -39.00 67.60
N LYS A 477 -7.20 -39.13 68.21
CA LYS A 477 -7.36 -39.83 69.47
C LYS A 477 -7.01 -41.32 69.42
N VAL A 478 -7.39 -42.02 68.39
CA VAL A 478 -7.04 -43.43 68.21
C VAL A 478 -5.52 -43.61 68.12
N VAL A 479 -4.85 -42.81 67.25
CA VAL A 479 -3.40 -42.86 67.13
C VAL A 479 -2.66 -42.50 68.39
N GLU A 480 -3.16 -41.53 69.15
CA GLU A 480 -2.62 -41.16 70.46
C GLU A 480 -2.76 -42.31 71.49
N ALA A 481 -3.92 -43.00 71.50
CA ALA A 481 -4.15 -44.13 72.35
C ALA A 481 -3.25 -45.32 72.03
N GLU A 482 -3.09 -45.62 70.70
CA GLU A 482 -2.17 -46.69 70.25
C GLU A 482 -0.71 -46.39 70.58
N LYS A 483 -0.24 -45.15 70.34
CA LYS A 483 1.11 -44.71 70.69
C LYS A 483 1.37 -44.75 72.19
N THR A 484 0.36 -44.37 73.00
CA THR A 484 0.44 -44.47 74.44
C THR A 484 0.50 -45.93 74.88
N ALA A 485 -0.30 -46.84 74.30
CA ALA A 485 -0.26 -48.26 74.61
C ALA A 485 1.10 -48.89 74.22
N GLN A 486 1.64 -48.54 73.07
CA GLN A 486 3.00 -48.99 72.60
C GLN A 486 4.08 -48.46 73.59
N ALA A 487 4.05 -47.22 73.96
CA ALA A 487 4.99 -46.60 74.89
C ALA A 487 4.94 -47.31 76.25
N ASN A 488 3.73 -47.61 76.74
CA ASN A 488 3.55 -48.33 77.99
C ASN A 488 4.06 -49.77 77.94
N LEU A 489 3.89 -50.45 76.77
CA LEU A 489 4.40 -51.81 76.59
C LEU A 489 5.92 -51.79 76.55
N ILE A 490 6.56 -50.87 75.87
CA ILE A 490 8.02 -50.68 75.87
C ILE A 490 8.49 -50.39 77.31
N LYS A 491 7.88 -49.45 78.03
CA LYS A 491 8.23 -49.09 79.40
C LYS A 491 8.17 -50.33 80.33
N ARG A 492 7.11 -51.10 80.24
CA ARG A 492 7.02 -52.37 81.03
C ARG A 492 8.11 -53.38 80.69
N ARG A 493 8.46 -53.55 79.43
CA ARG A 493 9.58 -54.43 78.98
C ARG A 493 10.90 -53.96 79.57
N GLU A 494 11.19 -52.66 79.47
CA GLU A 494 12.39 -52.03 80.02
C GLU A 494 12.44 -52.14 81.59
N GLU A 495 11.33 -51.87 82.28
CA GLU A 495 11.21 -52.06 83.73
C GLU A 495 11.46 -53.51 84.10
N THR A 496 10.90 -54.52 83.36
CA THR A 496 11.13 -55.92 83.59
C THR A 496 12.58 -56.34 83.38
N ALA A 497 13.17 -55.84 82.29
CA ALA A 497 14.59 -56.10 81.90
C ALA A 497 15.51 -55.46 82.95
N SER A 498 15.26 -54.27 83.38
CA SER A 498 15.98 -53.56 84.49
C SER A 498 15.91 -54.35 85.77
N THR A 499 14.69 -54.76 86.21
CA THR A 499 14.48 -55.52 87.44
C THR A 499 15.26 -56.90 87.35
N ARG A 500 15.20 -57.63 86.24
CA ARG A 500 15.99 -58.82 86.02
C ARG A 500 17.51 -58.58 86.10
N SER A 501 17.96 -57.50 85.54
CA SER A 501 19.38 -57.09 85.58
C SER A 501 19.82 -56.80 87.00
N LEU A 502 19.00 -56.05 87.72
CA LEU A 502 19.25 -55.75 89.13
C LEU A 502 19.26 -57.05 90.02
N LEU A 503 18.34 -57.99 89.80
CA LEU A 503 18.26 -59.21 90.51
C LEU A 503 19.48 -60.11 90.22
N ASN A 504 19.94 -60.20 88.93
CA ASN A 504 21.16 -60.89 88.57
C ASN A 504 22.39 -60.18 89.18
N THR A 505 22.44 -58.92 89.20
CA THR A 505 23.53 -58.12 89.82
C THR A 505 23.54 -58.39 91.31
N ALA A 506 22.37 -58.40 92.02
CA ALA A 506 22.25 -58.72 93.46
C ALA A 506 22.79 -60.17 93.75
N LYS A 507 22.41 -61.19 92.93
CA LYS A 507 22.93 -62.53 93.08
C LYS A 507 24.43 -62.66 92.98
N VAL A 508 25.04 -61.94 91.97
CA VAL A 508 26.50 -61.95 91.78
C VAL A 508 27.17 -61.23 93.00
N MET A 509 26.52 -60.26 93.62
CA MET A 509 27.06 -59.58 94.79
C MET A 509 26.91 -60.40 96.06
N GLU A 510 25.90 -61.24 96.20
CA GLU A 510 25.71 -62.16 97.32
C GLU A 510 26.88 -63.20 97.48
N ASP A 511 27.37 -63.71 96.37
CA ASP A 511 28.48 -64.65 96.31
C ASP A 511 29.88 -64.00 96.27
N ASN A 512 29.98 -62.62 96.15
CA ASN A 512 31.23 -61.89 96.04
C ASN A 512 31.25 -60.62 96.91
N PRO A 513 31.82 -60.72 98.13
CA PRO A 513 31.91 -59.55 99.03
C PRO A 513 32.68 -58.32 98.44
N THR A 514 33.63 -58.53 97.54
CA THR A 514 34.39 -57.51 96.90
C THR A 514 33.52 -56.73 95.92
N ALA A 515 32.67 -57.42 95.17
CA ALA A 515 31.71 -56.79 94.24
C ALA A 515 30.67 -55.99 94.93
N LEU A 516 30.19 -56.45 96.11
CA LEU A 516 29.28 -55.71 97.00
C LEU A 516 29.93 -54.40 97.43
N ARG A 517 31.16 -54.50 97.90
CA ARG A 517 31.90 -53.29 98.37
C ARG A 517 32.16 -52.29 97.28
N LEU A 518 32.47 -52.68 96.01
CA LEU A 518 32.58 -51.79 94.85
C LEU A 518 31.24 -51.09 94.51
N LYS A 519 30.15 -51.85 94.61
CA LYS A 519 28.82 -51.27 94.34
C LYS A 519 28.37 -50.30 95.45
N GLU A 520 28.72 -50.51 96.73
CA GLU A 520 28.55 -49.59 97.81
C GLU A 520 29.32 -48.30 97.56
N LEU A 521 30.52 -48.37 97.08
CA LEU A 521 31.34 -47.22 96.71
C LEU A 521 30.74 -46.47 95.51
N GLU A 522 30.29 -47.16 94.44
CA GLU A 522 29.59 -46.58 93.27
C GLU A 522 28.32 -45.81 93.68
N VAL A 523 27.55 -46.39 94.63
CA VAL A 523 26.37 -45.71 95.14
C VAL A 523 26.73 -44.49 96.01
N LEU A 524 27.80 -44.52 96.75
CA LEU A 524 28.34 -43.39 97.49
C LEU A 524 28.83 -42.30 96.53
N GLU A 525 29.52 -42.62 95.41
CA GLU A 525 29.95 -41.69 94.38
C GLU A 525 28.75 -40.98 93.75
N LYS A 526 27.69 -41.69 93.39
CA LYS A 526 26.47 -41.11 92.83
C LYS A 526 25.69 -40.25 93.82
N VAL A 527 25.75 -40.60 95.13
CA VAL A 527 25.17 -39.76 96.20
C VAL A 527 25.99 -38.48 96.36
N THR A 528 27.30 -38.59 96.32
CA THR A 528 28.18 -37.42 96.46
C THR A 528 28.15 -36.49 95.24
N GLU A 529 27.88 -36.97 94.03
CA GLU A 529 27.67 -36.11 92.83
C GLU A 529 26.43 -35.18 92.98
N ASN A 530 25.45 -35.55 93.83
CA ASN A 530 24.22 -34.78 93.99
C ASN A 530 24.14 -33.98 95.32
N ILE A 531 25.27 -33.88 96.07
CA ILE A 531 25.31 -33.21 97.38
C ILE A 531 26.53 -32.30 97.46
N ASP A 532 26.33 -31.03 97.71
CA ASP A 532 27.42 -29.99 97.78
C ASP A 532 28.40 -30.19 98.90
N SER A 533 28.00 -30.91 100.00
CA SER A 533 28.95 -31.24 101.11
C SER A 533 28.50 -32.49 101.90
N LEU A 534 29.41 -33.44 102.09
CA LEU A 534 29.19 -34.65 102.89
C LEU A 534 30.15 -34.65 104.12
N SER A 535 29.60 -34.60 105.31
CA SER A 535 30.38 -34.70 106.55
C SER A 535 30.23 -36.12 107.12
N VAL A 536 31.31 -36.86 107.16
CA VAL A 536 31.32 -38.26 107.66
C VAL A 536 31.94 -38.32 109.03
N TYR A 537 31.10 -38.61 110.08
CA TYR A 537 31.51 -38.79 111.45
C TYR A 537 31.60 -40.29 111.77
N GLY A 538 32.77 -40.82 112.12
CA GLY A 538 32.96 -42.20 112.61
C GLY A 538 33.49 -43.21 111.59
N GLY A 539 34.03 -42.79 110.44
CA GLY A 539 34.64 -43.65 109.38
C GLY A 539 33.60 -44.23 108.42
N LEU A 540 34.08 -44.69 107.23
CA LEU A 540 33.26 -45.24 106.15
C LEU A 540 32.41 -46.45 106.57
N GLU A 541 32.82 -47.23 107.51
CA GLU A 541 32.06 -48.41 108.04
C GLU A 541 30.83 -48.03 108.88
N GLY A 542 30.86 -46.91 109.57
CA GLY A 542 29.70 -46.39 110.30
C GLY A 542 28.58 -45.94 109.37
N LEU A 543 28.90 -45.23 108.31
CA LEU A 543 27.93 -44.68 107.38
C LEU A 543 27.25 -45.80 106.53
N LEU A 544 27.97 -46.83 106.19
CA LEU A 544 27.40 -47.98 105.45
C LEU A 544 26.47 -48.87 106.36
N LYS A 545 26.71 -48.98 107.66
CA LYS A 545 25.85 -49.66 108.57
C LYS A 545 24.53 -48.93 108.84
N GLU A 546 24.53 -47.56 108.82
CA GLU A 546 23.35 -46.74 108.99
C GLU A 546 22.49 -46.67 107.73
N LEU A 547 23.08 -46.56 106.54
CA LEU A 547 22.37 -46.59 105.27
C LEU A 547 21.61 -47.90 105.00
N VAL A 548 22.15 -49.05 105.47
CA VAL A 548 21.44 -50.30 105.42
C VAL A 548 20.30 -50.39 106.46
N LYS A 549 20.36 -49.66 107.57
CA LYS A 549 19.25 -49.60 108.56
C LYS A 549 18.06 -48.68 108.18
N ILE A 550 18.18 -47.78 107.10
CA ILE A 550 17.10 -46.91 106.64
C ILE A 550 16.11 -47.60 105.71
N LYS A 551 16.39 -48.90 105.36
CA LYS A 551 15.45 -49.75 104.59
C LYS A 551 15.02 -50.92 105.44
N GLY A 552 14.33 -50.65 106.56
CA GLY A 552 13.57 -51.61 107.27
C GLY A 552 12.20 -51.02 107.53
#